data_1a9164a2b37d9d121fe25a60d76b6503
#
_entry.id   1a9164a2b37d9d121fe25a60d76b6503
#
_cell.length_a   1.000
_cell.length_b   1.000
_cell.length_c   1.000
_cell.angle_alpha   90.00
_cell.angle_beta   90.00
_cell.angle_gamma   90.00
#
_symmetry.space_group_name_H-M   'P 1'
#
loop_
_entity.id
_entity.type
_entity.pdbx_description
1 polymer ?
#
loop_
_entity_poly.entity_id
_entity_poly.type
_entity_poly.pdbx_seq_one_letter_code
_entity_poly.pdbx_strand_id
1 'polypeptide(L)'
;MTDLSETLIEKNNDVRSAPGWDGMKPRVPQGNGKITDANTATGTLKLIALVLMITDHIGAAFFNGSYAPYIPELRILGRIAFPLYAWCMALGCEYTKNIWKYLLRVLIVMVISQPVYALAMNHNWYDFSIFATLFLGLTGIAGIKLHKYGSQYIVPLAVFFVALIVPVDYGWQGVLFIMVLYLCRQNRGSLAAVMIAFCLFWGYTSGSQLTKVLGVKLPTSVSWMPKGSKFFTSIFRMQTCALLALPLMLIPMKNIRLPKWFTYSVYPAHLLLIYLTKLVLDNMDVIRAFFEKLF
;
A
#
# COMPACT_ATOMS: atom_id res chain seq x y z
N MET A 1 37.46 -32.35 -37.02
CA MET A 1 36.84 -31.01 -37.00
C MET A 1 35.60 -30.90 -36.09
N THR A 2 35.22 -31.96 -35.41
CA THR A 2 34.05 -32.03 -34.51
C THR A 2 34.36 -31.72 -33.04
N ASP A 3 35.63 -31.69 -32.65
CA ASP A 3 36.05 -31.54 -31.24
C ASP A 3 36.17 -30.09 -30.75
N LEU A 4 36.31 -29.13 -31.63
CA LEU A 4 36.43 -27.70 -31.29
C LEU A 4 35.05 -27.03 -31.01
N SER A 5 33.99 -27.55 -31.59
CA SER A 5 32.64 -27.00 -31.43
C SER A 5 32.01 -27.42 -30.07
N GLU A 6 32.29 -28.65 -29.62
CA GLU A 6 31.79 -29.11 -28.31
C GLU A 6 32.53 -28.44 -27.15
N THR A 7 33.86 -28.21 -27.24
CA THR A 7 34.63 -27.48 -26.21
C THR A 7 34.24 -26.01 -26.11
N LEU A 8 33.81 -25.36 -27.22
CA LEU A 8 33.30 -23.97 -27.18
C LEU A 8 31.91 -23.87 -26.61
N ILE A 9 31.08 -24.90 -26.78
CA ILE A 9 29.73 -24.95 -26.20
C ILE A 9 29.81 -25.21 -24.68
N GLU A 10 30.70 -26.10 -24.24
CA GLU A 10 30.93 -26.38 -22.84
C GLU A 10 31.55 -25.18 -22.10
N LYS A 11 32.50 -24.46 -22.69
CA LYS A 11 33.11 -23.26 -22.15
C LYS A 11 32.14 -22.09 -22.09
N ASN A 12 31.15 -22.00 -23.00
CA ASN A 12 30.09 -21.01 -22.99
C ASN A 12 29.00 -21.30 -21.92
N ASN A 13 28.82 -22.57 -21.56
CA ASN A 13 27.92 -22.97 -20.47
C ASN A 13 28.56 -22.70 -19.10
N ASP A 14 29.86 -22.87 -18.94
CA ASP A 14 30.61 -22.56 -17.70
C ASP A 14 30.66 -21.04 -17.41
N VAL A 15 30.74 -20.19 -18.42
CA VAL A 15 30.71 -18.73 -18.24
C VAL A 15 29.30 -18.25 -17.82
N ARG A 16 28.26 -19.04 -18.13
CA ARG A 16 26.86 -18.73 -17.69
C ARG A 16 26.57 -19.16 -16.26
N SER A 17 27.41 -19.99 -15.65
CA SER A 17 27.28 -20.45 -14.26
C SER A 17 28.12 -19.64 -13.26
N ALA A 18 28.82 -18.60 -13.69
CA ALA A 18 29.55 -17.73 -12.80
C ALA A 18 28.60 -16.98 -11.84
N PRO A 19 28.90 -16.92 -10.52
CA PRO A 19 27.98 -16.43 -9.46
C PRO A 19 27.60 -14.94 -9.56
N GLY A 20 27.99 -14.23 -10.59
CA GLY A 20 27.71 -12.81 -10.82
C GLY A 20 26.58 -12.50 -11.80
N TRP A 21 26.10 -13.47 -12.56
CA TRP A 21 25.11 -13.25 -13.64
C TRP A 21 23.68 -13.61 -13.28
N ASP A 22 23.44 -14.41 -12.21
CA ASP A 22 22.11 -14.80 -11.76
C ASP A 22 21.30 -13.67 -11.14
N GLY A 23 21.88 -12.52 -10.85
CA GLY A 23 21.21 -11.34 -10.32
C GLY A 23 20.28 -10.61 -11.31
N MET A 24 20.31 -10.95 -12.60
CA MET A 24 19.46 -10.28 -13.62
C MET A 24 18.26 -11.10 -14.10
N LYS A 25 18.22 -12.38 -13.83
CA LYS A 25 17.03 -13.21 -14.08
C LYS A 25 16.16 -13.24 -12.83
N PRO A 26 14.84 -12.99 -12.94
CA PRO A 26 13.97 -13.26 -11.81
C PRO A 26 14.15 -14.72 -11.44
N ARG A 27 14.53 -15.01 -10.19
CA ARG A 27 14.52 -16.37 -9.67
C ARG A 27 13.09 -16.87 -9.77
N VAL A 28 12.82 -17.71 -10.76
CA VAL A 28 11.61 -18.52 -10.77
C VAL A 28 11.75 -19.46 -9.57
N PRO A 29 10.82 -19.48 -8.62
CA PRO A 29 10.88 -20.41 -7.50
C PRO A 29 10.99 -21.82 -8.07
N GLN A 30 12.01 -22.59 -7.68
CA GLN A 30 12.11 -24.00 -7.98
C GLN A 30 11.06 -24.74 -7.14
N GLY A 31 9.84 -24.77 -7.63
CA GLY A 31 8.68 -25.41 -7.02
C GLY A 31 7.44 -24.97 -7.78
N ASN A 32 6.92 -25.82 -8.62
CA ASN A 32 5.64 -25.71 -9.38
C ASN A 32 5.32 -24.38 -10.11
N GLY A 33 6.30 -23.52 -10.39
CA GLY A 33 6.13 -22.28 -11.17
C GLY A 33 5.25 -21.19 -10.50
N LYS A 34 4.75 -21.40 -9.29
CA LYS A 34 3.92 -20.45 -8.57
C LYS A 34 4.79 -19.56 -7.66
N ILE A 35 4.64 -18.25 -7.80
CA ILE A 35 5.32 -17.24 -6.97
C ILE A 35 4.75 -17.24 -5.55
N THR A 36 3.48 -17.60 -5.40
CA THR A 36 2.76 -17.66 -4.13
C THR A 36 1.56 -18.59 -4.24
N ASP A 37 1.13 -19.16 -3.11
CA ASP A 37 -0.13 -19.87 -2.98
C ASP A 37 -1.31 -18.93 -2.70
N ALA A 38 -1.05 -17.66 -2.40
CA ALA A 38 -2.07 -16.65 -2.12
C ALA A 38 -2.66 -16.07 -3.43
N ASN A 39 -3.56 -15.11 -3.29
CA ASN A 39 -4.25 -14.48 -4.41
C ASN A 39 -3.29 -13.65 -5.27
N THR A 40 -3.21 -13.99 -6.56
CA THR A 40 -2.38 -13.31 -7.56
C THR A 40 -3.18 -12.40 -8.52
N ALA A 41 -4.49 -12.25 -8.31
CA ALA A 41 -5.37 -11.41 -9.13
C ALA A 41 -5.15 -9.91 -8.87
N THR A 42 -3.94 -9.43 -9.14
CA THR A 42 -3.51 -8.06 -8.81
C THR A 42 -4.37 -6.97 -9.45
N GLY A 43 -4.95 -7.21 -10.61
CA GLY A 43 -5.86 -6.24 -11.24
C GLY A 43 -7.17 -6.10 -10.48
N THR A 44 -7.80 -7.21 -10.12
CA THR A 44 -9.04 -7.24 -9.32
C THR A 44 -8.80 -6.64 -7.92
N LEU A 45 -7.71 -7.03 -7.26
CA LEU A 45 -7.34 -6.47 -5.94
C LEU A 45 -7.09 -4.96 -5.99
N LYS A 46 -6.42 -4.46 -7.04
CA LYS A 46 -6.22 -3.02 -7.23
C LYS A 46 -7.54 -2.28 -7.45
N LEU A 47 -8.48 -2.88 -8.20
CA LEU A 47 -9.79 -2.27 -8.42
C LEU A 47 -10.57 -2.16 -7.10
N ILE A 48 -10.60 -3.24 -6.31
CA ILE A 48 -11.23 -3.24 -4.97
C ILE A 48 -10.55 -2.19 -4.08
N ALA A 49 -9.22 -2.21 -4.01
CA ALA A 49 -8.45 -1.26 -3.20
C ALA A 49 -8.70 0.20 -3.63
N LEU A 50 -8.86 0.44 -4.93
CA LEU A 50 -9.17 1.77 -5.47
C LEU A 50 -10.53 2.28 -4.99
N VAL A 51 -11.57 1.45 -5.07
CA VAL A 51 -12.92 1.82 -4.58
C VAL A 51 -12.88 2.12 -3.08
N LEU A 52 -12.25 1.25 -2.30
CA LEU A 52 -12.11 1.43 -0.85
C LEU A 52 -11.29 2.68 -0.47
N MET A 53 -10.26 2.99 -1.25
CA MET A 53 -9.44 4.18 -1.07
C MET A 53 -10.23 5.47 -1.36
N ILE A 54 -11.02 5.49 -2.44
CA ILE A 54 -11.90 6.62 -2.77
C ILE A 54 -12.93 6.82 -1.64
N THR A 55 -13.51 5.73 -1.14
CA THR A 55 -14.45 5.76 0.00
C THR A 55 -13.79 6.36 1.25
N ASP A 56 -12.53 6.00 1.54
CA ASP A 56 -11.75 6.56 2.65
C ASP A 56 -11.56 8.08 2.50
N HIS A 57 -11.15 8.53 1.31
CA HIS A 57 -10.90 9.94 1.06
C HIS A 57 -12.20 10.76 1.11
N ILE A 58 -13.32 10.23 0.60
CA ILE A 58 -14.64 10.86 0.74
C ILE A 58 -15.01 10.96 2.23
N GLY A 59 -14.81 9.88 3.00
CA GLY A 59 -15.04 9.87 4.45
C GLY A 59 -14.19 10.91 5.18
N ALA A 60 -12.91 11.02 4.83
CA ALA A 60 -11.99 11.98 5.42
C ALA A 60 -12.28 13.43 5.01
N ALA A 61 -12.71 13.65 3.76
CA ALA A 61 -12.91 14.98 3.22
C ALA A 61 -14.24 15.61 3.61
N PHE A 62 -15.32 14.83 3.62
CA PHE A 62 -16.69 15.36 3.76
C PHE A 62 -17.39 14.88 5.03
N PHE A 63 -17.10 13.67 5.52
CA PHE A 63 -17.73 13.05 6.69
C PHE A 63 -16.80 13.04 7.92
N ASN A 64 -16.19 14.19 8.19
CA ASN A 64 -15.26 14.39 9.31
C ASN A 64 -15.82 15.35 10.38
N GLY A 65 -17.07 15.79 10.24
CA GLY A 65 -17.71 16.79 11.10
C GLY A 65 -17.72 18.21 10.55
N SER A 66 -17.00 18.48 9.44
CA SER A 66 -16.97 19.82 8.82
C SER A 66 -18.17 20.05 7.88
N TYR A 67 -18.41 19.16 6.94
CA TYR A 67 -19.53 19.25 5.98
C TYR A 67 -20.69 18.34 6.36
N ALA A 68 -20.40 17.14 6.90
CA ALA A 68 -21.39 16.18 7.33
C ALA A 68 -20.92 15.44 8.61
N PRO A 69 -21.85 14.80 9.36
CA PRO A 69 -21.51 14.05 10.56
C PRO A 69 -20.43 12.98 10.28
N TYR A 70 -19.56 12.74 11.28
CA TYR A 70 -18.50 11.73 11.17
C TYR A 70 -19.07 10.32 11.02
N ILE A 71 -18.66 9.62 9.96
CA ILE A 71 -19.04 8.23 9.65
C ILE A 71 -17.79 7.35 9.72
N PRO A 72 -17.55 6.65 10.84
CA PRO A 72 -16.34 5.83 11.01
C PRO A 72 -16.26 4.66 10.05
N GLU A 73 -17.39 4.14 9.56
CA GLU A 73 -17.48 3.01 8.63
C GLU A 73 -16.73 3.28 7.32
N LEU A 74 -16.80 4.51 6.79
CA LEU A 74 -16.08 4.90 5.58
C LEU A 74 -14.56 4.80 5.79
N ARG A 75 -14.09 5.21 6.98
CA ARG A 75 -12.68 5.14 7.35
C ARG A 75 -12.23 3.71 7.62
N ILE A 76 -13.10 2.85 8.18
CA ILE A 76 -12.82 1.42 8.39
C ILE A 76 -12.64 0.72 7.04
N LEU A 77 -13.54 0.96 6.09
CA LEU A 77 -13.44 0.40 4.74
C LEU A 77 -12.14 0.84 4.06
N GLY A 78 -11.74 2.09 4.26
CA GLY A 78 -10.48 2.62 3.74
C GLY A 78 -9.24 1.90 4.25
N ARG A 79 -9.25 1.41 5.50
CA ARG A 79 -8.09 0.68 6.06
C ARG A 79 -7.76 -0.61 5.31
N ILE A 80 -8.72 -1.20 4.61
CA ILE A 80 -8.54 -2.40 3.79
C ILE A 80 -7.71 -2.09 2.53
N ALA A 81 -7.79 -0.87 2.00
CA ALA A 81 -7.16 -0.49 0.74
C ALA A 81 -5.63 -0.60 0.78
N PHE A 82 -5.00 -0.13 1.85
CA PHE A 82 -3.54 -0.08 1.96
C PHE A 82 -2.88 -1.47 1.91
N PRO A 83 -3.31 -2.49 2.70
CA PRO A 83 -2.76 -3.83 2.60
C PRO A 83 -2.91 -4.46 1.22
N LEU A 84 -4.03 -4.21 0.53
CA LEU A 84 -4.24 -4.71 -0.83
C LEU A 84 -3.28 -4.06 -1.83
N TYR A 85 -3.04 -2.73 -1.74
CA TYR A 85 -2.03 -2.07 -2.56
C TYR A 85 -0.62 -2.57 -2.24
N ALA A 86 -0.27 -2.71 -0.96
CA ALA A 86 1.02 -3.23 -0.52
C ALA A 86 1.26 -4.65 -1.06
N TRP A 87 0.26 -5.52 -0.98
CA TRP A 87 0.30 -6.87 -1.55
C TRP A 87 0.47 -6.87 -3.08
N CYS A 88 -0.34 -6.07 -3.78
CA CYS A 88 -0.21 -5.94 -5.23
C CYS A 88 1.15 -5.38 -5.66
N MET A 89 1.77 -4.53 -4.83
CA MET A 89 3.09 -3.99 -5.08
C MET A 89 4.18 -5.05 -4.85
N ALA A 90 4.09 -5.80 -3.76
CA ALA A 90 4.99 -6.91 -3.48
C ALA A 90 5.02 -7.95 -4.62
N LEU A 91 3.84 -8.36 -5.12
CA LEU A 91 3.72 -9.22 -6.29
C LEU A 91 4.22 -8.54 -7.57
N GLY A 92 3.91 -7.26 -7.76
CA GLY A 92 4.38 -6.47 -8.90
C GLY A 92 5.90 -6.42 -9.00
N CYS A 93 6.59 -6.36 -7.86
CA CYS A 93 8.05 -6.45 -7.81
C CYS A 93 8.58 -7.78 -8.32
N GLU A 94 7.87 -8.87 -8.04
CA GLU A 94 8.26 -10.21 -8.49
C GLU A 94 8.10 -10.36 -10.00
N TYR A 95 6.97 -9.89 -10.54
CA TYR A 95 6.67 -9.99 -11.97
C TYR A 95 7.41 -8.98 -12.84
N THR A 96 7.99 -7.91 -12.27
CA THR A 96 8.62 -6.87 -13.09
C THR A 96 10.00 -7.30 -13.58
N LYS A 97 10.24 -7.12 -14.88
CA LYS A 97 11.56 -7.32 -15.51
C LYS A 97 12.55 -6.18 -15.17
N ASN A 98 12.04 -4.98 -14.91
CA ASN A 98 12.86 -3.81 -14.63
C ASN A 98 12.30 -3.03 -13.44
N ILE A 99 12.95 -3.22 -12.28
CA ILE A 99 12.56 -2.60 -11.02
C ILE A 99 12.72 -1.07 -11.06
N TRP A 100 13.72 -0.55 -11.79
CA TRP A 100 13.97 0.88 -11.89
C TRP A 100 12.86 1.62 -12.65
N LYS A 101 12.33 1.01 -13.73
CA LYS A 101 11.16 1.54 -14.44
C LYS A 101 9.90 1.47 -13.58
N TYR A 102 9.82 0.54 -12.65
CA TYR A 102 8.70 0.46 -11.72
C TYR A 102 8.80 1.56 -10.65
N LEU A 103 9.97 1.73 -10.04
CA LEU A 103 10.26 2.81 -9.10
C LEU A 103 9.98 4.19 -9.72
N LEU A 104 10.49 4.43 -10.95
CA LEU A 104 10.28 5.70 -11.64
C LEU A 104 8.78 6.01 -11.84
N ARG A 105 7.98 5.02 -12.20
CA ARG A 105 6.52 5.23 -12.36
C ARG A 105 5.84 5.60 -11.04
N VAL A 106 6.20 4.93 -9.95
CA VAL A 106 5.64 5.24 -8.62
C VAL A 106 6.10 6.63 -8.17
N LEU A 107 7.36 6.99 -8.41
CA LEU A 107 7.90 8.32 -8.13
C LEU A 107 7.17 9.43 -8.89
N ILE A 108 6.93 9.25 -10.19
CA ILE A 108 6.20 10.23 -11.01
C ILE A 108 4.79 10.45 -10.45
N VAL A 109 4.08 9.36 -10.10
CA VAL A 109 2.73 9.48 -9.52
C VAL A 109 2.79 10.15 -8.16
N MET A 110 3.79 9.85 -7.33
CA MET A 110 4.01 10.50 -6.04
C MET A 110 4.15 12.02 -6.21
N VAL A 111 5.03 12.47 -7.12
CA VAL A 111 5.29 13.89 -7.36
C VAL A 111 4.06 14.61 -7.90
N ILE A 112 3.33 14.01 -8.86
CA ILE A 112 2.12 14.61 -9.44
C ILE A 112 0.98 14.66 -8.41
N SER A 113 0.87 13.65 -7.55
CA SER A 113 -0.24 13.54 -6.59
C SER A 113 -0.05 14.41 -5.35
N GLN A 114 1.18 14.75 -4.99
CA GLN A 114 1.48 15.46 -3.74
C GLN A 114 0.79 16.84 -3.63
N PRO A 115 0.85 17.71 -4.63
CA PRO A 115 0.15 19.00 -4.57
C PRO A 115 -1.36 18.84 -4.39
N VAL A 116 -1.95 17.93 -5.15
CA VAL A 116 -3.39 17.70 -5.12
C VAL A 116 -3.81 17.08 -3.78
N TYR A 117 -2.99 16.18 -3.22
CA TYR A 117 -3.22 15.59 -1.90
C TYR A 117 -3.20 16.64 -0.79
N ALA A 118 -2.18 17.51 -0.77
CA ALA A 118 -2.07 18.57 0.22
C ALA A 118 -3.30 19.50 0.20
N LEU A 119 -3.75 19.90 -1.00
CA LEU A 119 -4.92 20.75 -1.16
C LEU A 119 -6.24 20.03 -0.84
N ALA A 120 -6.45 18.82 -1.35
CA ALA A 120 -7.69 18.08 -1.17
C ALA A 120 -7.95 17.67 0.28
N MET A 121 -6.90 17.29 1.00
CA MET A 121 -6.98 16.77 2.36
C MET A 121 -6.62 17.79 3.44
N ASN A 122 -6.29 19.03 3.02
CA ASN A 122 -5.87 20.11 3.92
C ASN A 122 -4.67 19.73 4.79
N HIS A 123 -3.68 19.08 4.17
CA HIS A 123 -2.40 18.70 4.78
C HIS A 123 -1.29 19.71 4.45
N ASN A 124 -0.24 19.70 5.25
CA ASN A 124 0.96 20.49 4.94
C ASN A 124 1.69 19.90 3.72
N TRP A 125 2.48 20.71 3.03
CA TRP A 125 3.24 20.29 1.84
C TRP A 125 4.29 19.21 2.13
N TYR A 126 4.74 19.12 3.37
CA TYR A 126 5.71 18.12 3.86
C TYR A 126 5.04 16.85 4.41
N ASP A 127 3.72 16.81 4.54
CA ASP A 127 2.99 15.58 4.88
C ASP A 127 2.79 14.77 3.61
N PHE A 128 3.66 13.78 3.41
CA PHE A 128 3.67 13.03 2.17
C PHE A 128 2.51 12.02 2.08
N SER A 129 1.90 11.97 0.90
CA SER A 129 0.81 11.03 0.58
C SER A 129 1.24 9.57 0.65
N ILE A 130 0.27 8.66 0.60
CA ILE A 130 0.47 7.20 0.57
C ILE A 130 1.50 6.75 -0.49
N PHE A 131 1.63 7.47 -1.62
CA PHE A 131 2.59 7.13 -2.66
C PHE A 131 4.04 7.25 -2.20
N ALA A 132 4.34 8.12 -1.25
CA ALA A 132 5.66 8.18 -0.63
C ALA A 132 5.93 6.92 0.21
N THR A 133 4.96 6.47 1.01
CA THR A 133 5.06 5.20 1.74
C THR A 133 5.27 4.02 0.79
N LEU A 134 4.50 3.98 -0.30
CA LEU A 134 4.61 2.93 -1.32
C LEU A 134 5.97 2.99 -2.04
N PHE A 135 6.47 4.18 -2.38
CA PHE A 135 7.77 4.37 -3.02
C PHE A 135 8.91 3.92 -2.12
N LEU A 136 8.91 4.30 -0.84
CA LEU A 136 9.90 3.86 0.13
C LEU A 136 9.85 2.34 0.32
N GLY A 137 8.67 1.76 0.52
CA GLY A 137 8.51 0.31 0.63
C GLY A 137 9.00 -0.44 -0.61
N LEU A 138 8.70 0.06 -1.81
CA LEU A 138 9.18 -0.49 -3.08
C LEU A 138 10.70 -0.39 -3.21
N THR A 139 11.30 0.73 -2.76
CA THR A 139 12.76 0.92 -2.73
C THR A 139 13.42 -0.11 -1.80
N GLY A 140 12.84 -0.34 -0.61
CA GLY A 140 13.29 -1.38 0.30
C GLY A 140 13.25 -2.78 -0.33
N ILE A 141 12.13 -3.13 -1.00
CA ILE A 141 12.00 -4.39 -1.74
C ILE A 141 13.03 -4.48 -2.88
N ALA A 142 13.29 -3.38 -3.60
CA ALA A 142 14.30 -3.35 -4.66
C ALA A 142 15.68 -3.67 -4.12
N GLY A 143 16.07 -3.13 -2.97
CA GLY A 143 17.31 -3.47 -2.28
C GLY A 143 17.40 -4.95 -1.93
N ILE A 144 16.31 -5.53 -1.38
CA ILE A 144 16.22 -6.95 -1.05
C ILE A 144 16.37 -7.82 -2.32
N LYS A 145 15.74 -7.42 -3.43
CA LYS A 145 15.72 -8.18 -4.68
C LYS A 145 17.06 -8.15 -5.43
N LEU A 146 17.74 -7.01 -5.44
CA LEU A 146 18.95 -6.80 -6.24
C LEU A 146 20.17 -7.56 -5.73
N HIS A 147 20.29 -7.82 -4.43
CA HIS A 147 21.37 -8.58 -3.79
C HIS A 147 22.81 -8.17 -4.19
N LYS A 148 23.02 -6.89 -4.55
CA LYS A 148 24.34 -6.38 -4.95
C LYS A 148 25.01 -5.64 -3.79
N TYR A 149 26.28 -5.94 -3.52
CA TYR A 149 27.10 -5.23 -2.53
C TYR A 149 26.44 -5.02 -1.16
N GLY A 150 25.67 -6.00 -0.67
CA GLY A 150 24.97 -5.90 0.61
C GLY A 150 23.69 -5.06 0.56
N SER A 151 23.22 -4.66 -0.64
CA SER A 151 22.01 -3.84 -0.80
C SER A 151 20.77 -4.42 -0.11
N GLN A 152 20.72 -5.76 0.05
CA GLN A 152 19.62 -6.46 0.72
C GLN A 152 19.46 -6.10 2.20
N TYR A 153 20.50 -5.56 2.83
CA TYR A 153 20.48 -5.10 4.22
C TYR A 153 20.51 -3.58 4.31
N ILE A 154 21.43 -2.96 3.55
CA ILE A 154 21.68 -1.50 3.62
C ILE A 154 20.46 -0.72 3.16
N VAL A 155 19.86 -1.07 2.02
CA VAL A 155 18.75 -0.30 1.44
C VAL A 155 17.48 -0.39 2.30
N PRO A 156 16.99 -1.57 2.76
CA PRO A 156 15.85 -1.64 3.65
C PRO A 156 16.06 -0.88 4.97
N LEU A 157 17.27 -0.95 5.53
CA LEU A 157 17.61 -0.23 6.76
C LEU A 157 17.61 1.29 6.53
N ALA A 158 18.24 1.76 5.45
CA ALA A 158 18.26 3.18 5.10
C ALA A 158 16.85 3.72 4.87
N VAL A 159 16.02 3.00 4.12
CA VAL A 159 14.63 3.37 3.85
C VAL A 159 13.80 3.40 5.14
N PHE A 160 14.04 2.47 6.05
CA PHE A 160 13.39 2.47 7.36
C PHE A 160 13.75 3.72 8.17
N PHE A 161 15.03 4.11 8.23
CA PHE A 161 15.44 5.35 8.89
C PHE A 161 14.88 6.60 8.21
N VAL A 162 14.82 6.63 6.89
CA VAL A 162 14.15 7.74 6.16
C VAL A 162 12.68 7.84 6.58
N ALA A 163 11.97 6.70 6.68
CA ALA A 163 10.58 6.68 7.09
C ALA A 163 10.33 7.07 8.57
N LEU A 164 11.35 7.02 9.42
CA LEU A 164 11.27 7.55 10.79
C LEU A 164 11.34 9.08 10.83
N ILE A 165 12.03 9.70 9.86
CA ILE A 165 12.28 11.15 9.82
C ILE A 165 11.24 11.86 8.97
N VAL A 166 10.88 11.26 7.82
CA VAL A 166 9.97 11.86 6.84
C VAL A 166 8.52 11.53 7.22
N PRO A 167 7.63 12.52 7.39
CA PRO A 167 6.23 12.29 7.69
C PRO A 167 5.47 11.75 6.46
N VAL A 168 5.42 10.44 6.31
CA VAL A 168 4.66 9.74 5.29
C VAL A 168 3.34 9.22 5.87
N ASP A 169 2.30 9.10 5.05
CA ASP A 169 0.89 8.85 5.48
C ASP A 169 0.75 7.65 6.45
N TYR A 170 1.38 6.54 6.16
CA TYR A 170 1.35 5.35 7.04
C TYR A 170 2.60 5.21 7.92
N GLY A 171 3.49 6.22 7.96
CA GLY A 171 4.70 6.23 8.76
C GLY A 171 5.66 5.07 8.44
N TRP A 172 6.63 4.86 9.32
CA TRP A 172 7.58 3.76 9.21
C TRP A 172 6.92 2.37 9.27
N GLN A 173 5.78 2.26 9.97
CA GLN A 173 5.02 1.01 10.04
C GLN A 173 4.52 0.59 8.66
N GLY A 174 4.01 1.52 7.85
CA GLY A 174 3.57 1.22 6.50
C GLY A 174 4.70 0.75 5.59
N VAL A 175 5.86 1.38 5.67
CA VAL A 175 7.06 1.00 4.91
C VAL A 175 7.56 -0.38 5.32
N LEU A 176 7.65 -0.65 6.62
CA LEU A 176 8.03 -1.96 7.17
C LEU A 176 7.04 -3.04 6.73
N PHE A 177 5.74 -2.76 6.81
CA PHE A 177 4.69 -3.68 6.40
C PHE A 177 4.84 -4.15 4.94
N ILE A 178 5.10 -3.22 4.01
CA ILE A 178 5.30 -3.53 2.59
C ILE A 178 6.50 -4.49 2.41
N MET A 179 7.61 -4.23 3.09
CA MET A 179 8.81 -5.07 3.02
C MET A 179 8.57 -6.47 3.60
N VAL A 180 7.88 -6.55 4.75
CA VAL A 180 7.58 -7.85 5.40
C VAL A 180 6.59 -8.66 4.58
N LEU A 181 5.57 -8.05 3.97
CA LEU A 181 4.67 -8.73 3.03
C LEU A 181 5.43 -9.34 1.84
N TYR A 182 6.43 -8.62 1.33
CA TYR A 182 7.26 -9.16 0.25
C TYR A 182 8.08 -10.38 0.71
N LEU A 183 8.64 -10.36 1.91
CA LEU A 183 9.41 -11.48 2.46
C LEU A 183 8.53 -12.73 2.68
N CYS A 184 7.30 -12.54 3.13
CA CYS A 184 6.35 -13.61 3.43
C CYS A 184 5.45 -14.03 2.27
N ARG A 185 5.69 -13.50 1.05
CA ARG A 185 4.81 -13.68 -0.11
C ARG A 185 4.60 -15.11 -0.59
N GLN A 186 5.54 -16.00 -0.32
CA GLN A 186 5.54 -17.34 -0.92
C GLN A 186 4.49 -18.27 -0.30
N ASN A 187 4.21 -18.14 0.99
CA ASN A 187 3.37 -19.06 1.75
C ASN A 187 2.16 -18.34 2.35
N ARG A 188 0.95 -18.89 2.14
CA ARG A 188 -0.30 -18.38 2.71
C ARG A 188 -0.28 -18.29 4.23
N GLY A 189 0.29 -19.29 4.89
CA GLY A 189 0.37 -19.33 6.35
C GLY A 189 1.25 -18.21 6.89
N SER A 190 2.44 -17.99 6.29
CA SER A 190 3.33 -16.89 6.66
C SER A 190 2.69 -15.53 6.40
N LEU A 191 2.00 -15.39 5.25
CA LEU A 191 1.26 -14.16 4.93
C LEU A 191 0.17 -13.88 5.97
N ALA A 192 -0.64 -14.88 6.32
CA ALA A 192 -1.70 -14.76 7.31
C ALA A 192 -1.14 -14.41 8.70
N ALA A 193 -0.09 -15.10 9.14
CA ALA A 193 0.57 -14.85 10.42
C ALA A 193 1.12 -13.42 10.51
N VAL A 194 1.79 -12.94 9.45
CA VAL A 194 2.30 -11.57 9.38
C VAL A 194 1.17 -10.56 9.39
N MET A 195 0.12 -10.76 8.60
CA MET A 195 -1.04 -9.86 8.59
C MET A 195 -1.67 -9.74 9.98
N ILE A 196 -1.91 -10.85 10.66
CA ILE A 196 -2.50 -10.86 12.00
C ILE A 196 -1.57 -10.15 12.99
N ALA A 197 -0.30 -10.58 13.07
CA ALA A 197 0.65 -10.02 14.02
C ALA A 197 0.89 -8.52 13.78
N PHE A 198 1.06 -8.12 12.51
CA PHE A 198 1.35 -6.73 12.17
C PHE A 198 0.15 -5.81 12.37
N CYS A 199 -1.07 -6.23 12.00
CA CYS A 199 -2.26 -5.42 12.19
C CYS A 199 -2.59 -5.23 13.69
N LEU A 200 -2.36 -6.25 14.53
CA LEU A 200 -2.50 -6.14 15.99
C LEU A 200 -1.43 -5.22 16.57
N PHE A 201 -0.16 -5.37 16.18
CA PHE A 201 0.93 -4.49 16.56
C PHE A 201 0.64 -3.03 16.17
N TRP A 202 0.19 -2.82 14.94
CA TRP A 202 -0.13 -1.50 14.44
C TRP A 202 -1.33 -0.88 15.18
N GLY A 203 -2.38 -1.66 15.42
CA GLY A 203 -3.49 -1.24 16.27
C GLY A 203 -3.05 -0.87 17.68
N TYR A 204 -2.07 -1.58 18.26
CA TYR A 204 -1.51 -1.27 19.57
C TYR A 204 -0.70 0.03 19.59
N THR A 205 0.13 0.27 18.57
CA THR A 205 1.07 1.40 18.54
C THR A 205 0.45 2.69 18.00
N SER A 206 -0.52 2.59 17.07
CA SER A 206 -1.10 3.75 16.39
C SER A 206 -2.56 3.51 16.00
N GLY A 207 -3.24 4.60 15.72
CA GLY A 207 -4.63 4.58 15.28
C GLY A 207 -5.61 5.05 16.34
N SER A 208 -6.68 5.72 15.89
CA SER A 208 -7.79 6.17 16.72
C SER A 208 -8.61 4.98 17.23
N GLN A 209 -9.12 5.10 18.46
CA GLN A 209 -9.99 4.09 19.06
C GLN A 209 -11.38 4.18 18.43
N LEU A 210 -11.94 3.02 18.06
CA LEU A 210 -13.31 2.91 17.58
C LEU A 210 -14.26 2.84 18.78
N THR A 211 -15.09 3.86 18.94
CA THR A 211 -16.08 3.94 20.03
C THR A 211 -17.45 3.44 19.60
N LYS A 212 -17.78 3.55 18.32
CA LYS A 212 -19.06 3.17 17.74
C LYS A 212 -18.87 2.70 16.30
N VAL A 213 -19.54 1.62 15.90
CA VAL A 213 -19.58 1.10 14.53
C VAL A 213 -20.99 0.58 14.26
N LEU A 214 -21.59 0.95 13.12
CA LEU A 214 -22.96 0.58 12.74
C LEU A 214 -24.01 0.81 13.83
N GLY A 215 -23.86 1.91 14.58
CA GLY A 215 -24.75 2.22 15.69
C GLY A 215 -24.46 1.50 17.01
N VAL A 216 -23.64 0.45 17.00
CA VAL A 216 -23.27 -0.34 18.18
C VAL A 216 -22.07 0.32 18.90
N LYS A 217 -22.21 0.57 20.19
CA LYS A 217 -21.08 1.03 21.03
C LYS A 217 -20.11 -0.11 21.26
N LEU A 218 -18.85 0.10 20.95
CA LEU A 218 -17.78 -0.88 21.21
C LEU A 218 -17.24 -0.72 22.64
N PRO A 219 -16.83 -1.81 23.30
CA PRO A 219 -16.25 -1.74 24.64
C PRO A 219 -14.88 -1.08 24.59
N THR A 220 -14.83 0.20 24.97
CA THR A 220 -13.59 0.99 25.02
C THR A 220 -12.83 0.81 26.34
N SER A 221 -13.50 0.36 27.39
CA SER A 221 -12.94 -0.05 28.67
C SER A 221 -13.75 -1.22 29.21
N VAL A 222 -13.07 -2.26 29.62
CA VAL A 222 -13.72 -3.43 30.27
C VAL A 222 -13.38 -3.33 31.76
N SER A 223 -14.38 -2.99 32.58
CA SER A 223 -14.22 -2.67 34.00
C SER A 223 -13.64 -3.81 34.85
N TRP A 224 -13.77 -5.05 34.39
CA TRP A 224 -13.25 -6.25 35.07
C TRP A 224 -11.83 -6.65 34.64
N MET A 225 -11.24 -5.97 33.65
CA MET A 225 -9.89 -6.27 33.17
C MET A 225 -8.80 -5.53 33.95
N PRO A 226 -7.72 -6.20 34.35
CA PRO A 226 -6.59 -5.56 35.01
C PRO A 226 -6.01 -4.43 34.15
N LYS A 227 -5.35 -3.44 34.76
CA LYS A 227 -4.73 -2.26 34.08
C LYS A 227 -3.73 -2.58 32.96
N GLY A 228 -3.42 -3.86 32.69
CA GLY A 228 -2.61 -4.36 31.57
C GLY A 228 -3.36 -4.66 30.26
N SER A 229 -4.67 -4.41 30.20
CA SER A 229 -5.54 -4.81 29.08
C SER A 229 -5.46 -3.92 27.82
N LYS A 230 -4.42 -3.09 27.66
CA LYS A 230 -4.20 -2.29 26.44
C LYS A 230 -4.21 -3.13 25.16
N PHE A 231 -3.82 -4.39 25.25
CA PHE A 231 -3.84 -5.32 24.12
C PHE A 231 -5.27 -5.58 23.61
N PHE A 232 -6.23 -5.83 24.49
CA PHE A 232 -7.62 -6.07 24.09
C PHE A 232 -8.29 -4.82 23.54
N THR A 233 -7.99 -3.63 24.10
CA THR A 233 -8.51 -2.37 23.56
C THR A 233 -7.89 -2.00 22.21
N SER A 234 -6.69 -2.51 21.90
CA SER A 234 -6.05 -2.29 20.59
C SER A 234 -6.75 -3.02 19.44
N ILE A 235 -7.48 -4.10 19.72
CA ILE A 235 -8.29 -4.81 18.73
C ILE A 235 -9.39 -3.89 18.14
N PHE A 236 -9.93 -2.98 18.96
CA PHE A 236 -10.96 -2.03 18.55
C PHE A 236 -10.38 -0.70 18.06
N ARG A 237 -9.19 -0.71 17.47
CA ARG A 237 -8.60 0.46 16.85
C ARG A 237 -8.74 0.44 15.33
N MET A 238 -8.75 1.62 14.74
CA MET A 238 -8.96 1.83 13.30
C MET A 238 -7.97 1.03 12.45
N GLN A 239 -6.69 0.99 12.84
CA GLN A 239 -5.66 0.31 12.05
C GLN A 239 -5.76 -1.23 12.10
N THR A 240 -6.32 -1.79 13.15
CA THR A 240 -6.56 -3.23 13.22
C THR A 240 -7.56 -3.70 12.16
N CYS A 241 -8.47 -2.82 11.70
CA CYS A 241 -9.42 -3.12 10.63
C CYS A 241 -8.73 -3.41 9.29
N ALA A 242 -7.45 -3.07 9.12
CA ALA A 242 -6.64 -3.48 7.97
C ALA A 242 -6.58 -5.01 7.82
N LEU A 243 -6.80 -5.76 8.90
CA LEU A 243 -6.87 -7.22 8.88
C LEU A 243 -8.03 -7.75 8.01
N LEU A 244 -9.08 -6.97 7.79
CA LEU A 244 -10.18 -7.32 6.89
C LEU A 244 -9.74 -7.48 5.42
N ALA A 245 -8.53 -7.04 5.05
CA ALA A 245 -7.93 -7.30 3.75
C ALA A 245 -7.46 -8.76 3.59
N LEU A 246 -7.21 -9.48 4.68
CA LEU A 246 -6.62 -10.83 4.66
C LEU A 246 -7.45 -11.84 3.84
N PRO A 247 -8.77 -11.95 3.97
CA PRO A 247 -9.55 -12.86 3.13
C PRO A 247 -9.37 -12.58 1.63
N LEU A 248 -9.34 -11.31 1.22
CA LEU A 248 -9.15 -10.91 -0.18
C LEU A 248 -7.75 -11.27 -0.70
N MET A 249 -6.73 -11.22 0.17
CA MET A 249 -5.37 -11.60 -0.16
C MET A 249 -5.18 -13.12 -0.25
N LEU A 250 -5.99 -13.92 0.43
CA LEU A 250 -5.88 -15.38 0.46
C LEU A 250 -6.77 -16.09 -0.56
N ILE A 251 -7.97 -15.57 -0.82
CA ILE A 251 -8.95 -16.22 -1.70
C ILE A 251 -8.60 -15.96 -3.17
N PRO A 252 -8.36 -17.00 -3.98
CA PRO A 252 -8.09 -16.83 -5.41
C PRO A 252 -9.28 -16.20 -6.13
N MET A 253 -9.02 -15.19 -6.95
CA MET A 253 -10.03 -14.49 -7.73
C MET A 253 -9.65 -14.46 -9.21
N LYS A 254 -10.65 -14.23 -10.07
CA LYS A 254 -10.42 -13.97 -11.49
C LYS A 254 -9.70 -12.62 -11.65
N ASN A 255 -8.60 -12.61 -12.39
CA ASN A 255 -7.81 -11.39 -12.59
C ASN A 255 -8.41 -10.53 -13.71
N ILE A 256 -8.74 -9.27 -13.42
CA ILE A 256 -9.18 -8.27 -14.38
C ILE A 256 -7.93 -7.50 -14.86
N ARG A 257 -7.79 -7.38 -16.18
CA ARG A 257 -6.69 -6.60 -16.76
C ARG A 257 -7.05 -5.11 -16.75
N LEU A 258 -6.41 -4.34 -15.89
CA LEU A 258 -6.56 -2.90 -15.87
C LEU A 258 -5.46 -2.23 -16.70
N PRO A 259 -5.77 -1.22 -17.53
CA PRO A 259 -4.77 -0.46 -18.24
C PRO A 259 -3.89 0.32 -17.25
N LYS A 260 -2.60 0.41 -17.54
CA LYS A 260 -1.63 1.05 -16.63
C LYS A 260 -1.95 2.53 -16.39
N TRP A 261 -2.33 3.26 -17.44
CA TRP A 261 -2.68 4.67 -17.32
C TRP A 261 -3.82 4.87 -16.31
N PHE A 262 -4.85 4.03 -16.36
CA PHE A 262 -5.98 4.08 -15.43
C PHE A 262 -5.50 3.91 -13.97
N THR A 263 -4.70 2.88 -13.71
CA THR A 263 -4.23 2.57 -12.34
C THR A 263 -3.40 3.69 -11.71
N TYR A 264 -2.69 4.48 -12.52
CA TYR A 264 -1.84 5.57 -12.03
C TYR A 264 -2.53 6.93 -12.03
N SER A 265 -3.46 7.20 -12.96
CA SER A 265 -4.12 8.50 -13.05
C SER A 265 -5.31 8.67 -12.11
N VAL A 266 -5.98 7.57 -11.72
CA VAL A 266 -7.18 7.67 -10.87
C VAL A 266 -6.85 8.27 -9.49
N TYR A 267 -5.65 8.03 -8.96
CA TYR A 267 -5.29 8.60 -7.66
C TYR A 267 -5.23 10.14 -7.66
N PRO A 268 -4.45 10.81 -8.50
CA PRO A 268 -4.50 12.26 -8.55
C PRO A 268 -5.87 12.80 -9.03
N ALA A 269 -6.55 12.08 -9.93
CA ALA A 269 -7.82 12.53 -10.48
C ALA A 269 -8.95 12.59 -9.42
N HIS A 270 -9.12 11.55 -8.59
CA HIS A 270 -10.17 11.59 -7.56
C HIS A 270 -9.88 12.61 -6.45
N LEU A 271 -8.61 12.83 -6.10
CA LEU A 271 -8.22 13.88 -5.17
C LEU A 271 -8.52 15.28 -5.74
N LEU A 272 -8.24 15.49 -7.02
CA LEU A 272 -8.60 16.73 -7.70
C LEU A 272 -10.12 16.95 -7.68
N LEU A 273 -10.90 15.90 -7.94
CA LEU A 273 -12.36 15.98 -7.87
C LEU A 273 -12.84 16.34 -6.45
N ILE A 274 -12.27 15.74 -5.42
CA ILE A 274 -12.56 16.08 -4.02
C ILE A 274 -12.25 17.56 -3.74
N TYR A 275 -11.07 18.02 -4.18
CA TYR A 275 -10.68 19.43 -4.01
C TYR A 275 -11.64 20.40 -4.70
N LEU A 276 -11.99 20.14 -5.97
CA LEU A 276 -12.94 20.96 -6.72
C LEU A 276 -14.32 20.97 -6.07
N THR A 277 -14.78 19.79 -5.57
CA THR A 277 -16.07 19.72 -4.85
C THR A 277 -16.05 20.57 -3.58
N LYS A 278 -14.97 20.52 -2.79
CA LYS A 278 -14.82 21.40 -1.61
C LYS A 278 -14.87 22.88 -2.00
N LEU A 279 -14.12 23.26 -3.05
CA LEU A 279 -14.12 24.64 -3.56
C LEU A 279 -15.53 25.13 -3.92
N VAL A 280 -16.34 24.29 -4.56
CA VAL A 280 -17.74 24.61 -4.87
C VAL A 280 -18.57 24.76 -3.59
N LEU A 281 -18.46 23.82 -2.65
CA LEU A 281 -19.21 23.85 -1.40
C LEU A 281 -18.86 25.07 -0.55
N ASP A 282 -17.58 25.41 -0.43
CA ASP A 282 -17.10 26.55 0.36
C ASP A 282 -17.52 27.91 -0.24
N ASN A 283 -17.80 27.96 -1.55
CA ASN A 283 -18.23 29.17 -2.26
C ASN A 283 -19.70 29.15 -2.66
N MET A 284 -20.53 28.27 -2.10
CA MET A 284 -21.95 28.14 -2.50
C MET A 284 -22.74 29.46 -2.37
N ASP A 285 -22.48 30.25 -1.33
CA ASP A 285 -23.18 31.51 -1.12
C ASP A 285 -22.81 32.54 -2.18
N VAL A 286 -21.54 32.59 -2.59
CA VAL A 286 -21.05 33.46 -3.66
C VAL A 286 -21.64 33.05 -5.01
N ILE A 287 -21.72 31.76 -5.26
CA ILE A 287 -22.28 31.16 -6.48
C ILE A 287 -23.79 31.48 -6.55
N ARG A 288 -24.52 31.31 -5.46
CA ARG A 288 -25.96 31.69 -5.40
C ARG A 288 -26.19 33.17 -5.65
N ALA A 289 -25.45 34.03 -4.97
CA ALA A 289 -25.54 35.47 -5.17
C ALA A 289 -25.19 35.91 -6.60
N PHE A 290 -24.29 35.20 -7.28
CA PHE A 290 -23.98 35.44 -8.69
C PHE A 290 -25.18 35.09 -9.60
N PHE A 291 -25.80 33.93 -9.38
CA PHE A 291 -26.97 33.50 -10.17
C PHE A 291 -28.19 34.37 -9.91
N GLU A 292 -28.45 34.80 -8.66
CA GLU A 292 -29.52 35.73 -8.31
C GLU A 292 -29.37 37.12 -8.97
N LYS A 293 -28.15 37.54 -9.30
CA LYS A 293 -27.89 38.77 -10.05
C LYS A 293 -28.01 38.63 -11.56
N LEU A 294 -27.92 37.40 -12.07
CA LEU A 294 -27.90 37.10 -13.50
C LEU A 294 -29.31 36.84 -14.05
N PHE A 295 -30.23 36.43 -13.17
CA PHE A 295 -31.64 36.12 -13.47
C PHE A 295 -32.57 37.01 -12.64
#